data_a3e7d969d94eeba97f5fc86073f6b7b7
#
_entry.id   a3e7d969d94eeba97f5fc86073f6b7b7
#
_cell.length_a   1.000
_cell.length_b   1.000
_cell.length_c   1.000
_cell.angle_alpha   90.00
_cell.angle_beta   90.00
_cell.angle_gamma   90.00
#
_symmetry.space_group_name_H-M   'P 1'
#
loop_
_entity.id
_entity.type
_entity.pdbx_description
1 polymer ?
#
loop_
_entity_poly.entity_id
_entity_poly.type
_entity_poly.pdbx_seq_one_letter_code
_entity_poly.pdbx_strand_id
1 'polypeptide(L)'
;MPLVPEQSWIDQVRAALPVLPAARRNALAELCGVDKDGESAFVVVERGQDDYVREVVSSGGDPRRSVIYVQQAFADQGPTPKVPARDLAALTLLERDAKVTSTQAKTLLTDLIDAGGGDVVAMAAKRGFEALDTGALESMVDAAIAAEPGAWQKYCAGEEKALGALVGAIMKSSKGKADGKAVTAILQSKRAK
;
A
#
# COMPACT_ATOMS: atom_id res chain seq x y z
N MET A 1 -44.78 12.41 34.77
CA MET A 1 -45.34 11.77 33.58
C MET A 1 -44.20 11.22 32.75
N PRO A 2 -44.18 9.97 32.37
CA PRO A 2 -43.17 9.48 31.42
C PRO A 2 -43.41 10.13 30.06
N LEU A 3 -42.33 10.65 29.43
CA LEU A 3 -42.35 11.10 28.06
C LEU A 3 -42.40 9.86 27.14
N VAL A 4 -43.50 9.68 26.43
CA VAL A 4 -43.64 8.64 25.42
C VAL A 4 -43.65 9.33 24.06
N PRO A 5 -42.51 9.36 23.36
CA PRO A 5 -42.44 9.96 22.01
C PRO A 5 -43.29 9.13 21.02
N GLU A 6 -43.90 9.82 20.07
CA GLU A 6 -44.64 9.13 19.00
C GLU A 6 -43.69 8.35 18.10
N GLN A 7 -44.15 7.18 17.60
CA GLN A 7 -43.34 6.32 16.74
C GLN A 7 -42.86 7.04 15.45
N SER A 8 -43.74 7.87 14.87
CA SER A 8 -43.43 8.69 13.71
C SER A 8 -42.25 9.63 13.94
N TRP A 9 -42.17 10.23 15.13
CA TRP A 9 -41.02 11.09 15.48
C TRP A 9 -39.72 10.28 15.68
N ILE A 10 -39.83 9.11 16.32
CA ILE A 10 -38.69 8.20 16.47
C ILE A 10 -38.15 7.78 15.10
N ASP A 11 -39.01 7.46 14.15
CA ASP A 11 -38.64 7.03 12.81
C ASP A 11 -38.04 8.17 12.01
N GLN A 12 -38.54 9.40 12.15
CA GLN A 12 -37.93 10.59 11.55
C GLN A 12 -36.51 10.87 12.09
N VAL A 13 -36.34 10.80 13.41
CA VAL A 13 -35.03 10.98 14.05
C VAL A 13 -34.08 9.88 13.59
N ARG A 14 -34.53 8.63 13.55
CA ARG A 14 -33.70 7.49 13.08
C ARG A 14 -33.26 7.66 11.62
N ALA A 15 -34.17 8.13 10.77
CA ALA A 15 -33.85 8.40 9.36
C ALA A 15 -32.89 9.59 9.16
N ALA A 16 -32.89 10.55 10.09
CA ALA A 16 -31.99 11.70 10.07
C ALA A 16 -30.62 11.45 10.73
N LEU A 17 -30.44 10.32 11.42
CA LEU A 17 -29.17 9.99 12.06
C LEU A 17 -28.08 9.76 10.98
N PRO A 18 -26.87 10.35 11.15
CA PRO A 18 -25.76 10.03 10.29
C PRO A 18 -25.32 8.57 10.48
N VAL A 19 -24.67 8.02 9.46
CA VAL A 19 -24.10 6.66 9.56
C VAL A 19 -23.10 6.62 10.71
N LEU A 20 -23.31 5.71 11.65
CA LEU A 20 -22.47 5.59 12.84
C LEU A 20 -21.03 5.20 12.47
N PRO A 21 -20.01 5.66 13.24
CA PRO A 21 -18.62 5.34 12.99
C PRO A 21 -18.32 3.83 12.86
N ALA A 22 -18.98 3.00 13.67
CA ALA A 22 -18.83 1.55 13.56
C ALA A 22 -19.30 1.00 12.21
N ALA A 23 -20.44 1.48 11.69
CA ALA A 23 -20.92 1.07 10.37
C ALA A 23 -20.02 1.58 9.26
N ARG A 24 -19.49 2.81 9.37
CA ARG A 24 -18.50 3.37 8.43
C ARG A 24 -17.22 2.54 8.40
N ARG A 25 -16.69 2.13 9.57
CA ARG A 25 -15.51 1.25 9.69
C ARG A 25 -15.75 -0.10 9.02
N ASN A 26 -16.87 -0.75 9.32
CA ASN A 26 -17.20 -2.04 8.71
C ASN A 26 -17.26 -1.93 7.18
N ALA A 27 -17.96 -0.94 6.66
CA ALA A 27 -18.08 -0.73 5.21
C ALA A 27 -16.73 -0.39 4.55
N LEU A 28 -15.86 0.38 5.21
CA LEU A 28 -14.52 0.68 4.72
C LEU A 28 -13.63 -0.57 4.73
N ALA A 29 -13.71 -1.36 5.82
CA ALA A 29 -12.93 -2.58 5.95
C ALA A 29 -13.32 -3.62 4.89
N GLU A 30 -14.61 -3.78 4.62
CA GLU A 30 -15.12 -4.64 3.56
C GLU A 30 -14.66 -4.18 2.18
N LEU A 31 -14.80 -2.87 1.87
CA LEU A 31 -14.35 -2.29 0.61
C LEU A 31 -12.85 -2.51 0.36
N CYS A 32 -12.04 -2.34 1.40
CA CYS A 32 -10.58 -2.37 1.28
C CYS A 32 -9.96 -3.76 1.56
N GLY A 33 -10.75 -4.75 1.94
CA GLY A 33 -10.26 -6.08 2.30
C GLY A 33 -9.27 -6.05 3.48
N VAL A 34 -9.53 -5.20 4.48
CA VAL A 34 -8.74 -5.10 5.71
C VAL A 34 -9.56 -5.54 6.92
N ASP A 35 -8.89 -5.81 8.04
CA ASP A 35 -9.58 -6.18 9.27
C ASP A 35 -10.45 -5.02 9.77
N LYS A 36 -11.72 -5.29 10.05
CA LYS A 36 -12.68 -4.31 10.59
C LYS A 36 -12.32 -3.80 11.98
N ASP A 37 -11.64 -4.63 12.77
CA ASP A 37 -11.15 -4.31 14.11
C ASP A 37 -9.69 -3.82 14.07
N GLY A 38 -9.12 -3.74 12.87
CA GLY A 38 -7.76 -3.29 12.61
C GLY A 38 -7.62 -1.76 12.63
N GLU A 39 -6.40 -1.32 12.87
CA GLU A 39 -6.04 0.09 13.01
C GLU A 39 -6.38 0.92 11.76
N SER A 40 -6.22 0.35 10.54
CA SER A 40 -6.36 1.13 9.31
C SER A 40 -7.77 1.69 9.11
N ALA A 41 -8.80 0.85 9.25
CA ALA A 41 -10.18 1.30 9.12
C ALA A 41 -10.59 2.25 10.25
N PHE A 42 -10.12 1.97 11.48
CA PHE A 42 -10.39 2.80 12.64
C PHE A 42 -9.83 4.21 12.46
N VAL A 43 -8.54 4.34 12.21
CA VAL A 43 -7.84 5.64 12.11
C VAL A 43 -8.41 6.49 10.98
N VAL A 44 -8.64 5.89 9.81
CA VAL A 44 -9.16 6.62 8.63
C VAL A 44 -10.56 7.16 8.90
N VAL A 45 -11.45 6.38 9.54
CA VAL A 45 -12.81 6.84 9.87
C VAL A 45 -12.80 7.90 10.97
N GLU A 46 -11.97 7.75 12.01
CA GLU A 46 -11.86 8.76 13.08
C GLU A 46 -11.34 10.11 12.56
N ARG A 47 -10.51 10.10 11.51
CA ARG A 47 -10.06 11.31 10.81
C ARG A 47 -11.07 11.85 9.80
N GLY A 48 -12.18 11.13 9.55
CA GLY A 48 -13.18 11.50 8.54
C GLY A 48 -12.69 11.34 7.10
N GLN A 49 -11.66 10.51 6.86
CA GLN A 49 -11.00 10.34 5.56
C GLN A 49 -11.53 9.13 4.77
N ASP A 50 -12.53 8.42 5.27
CA ASP A 50 -13.09 7.24 4.60
C ASP A 50 -13.78 7.56 3.27
N ASP A 51 -14.40 8.73 3.13
CA ASP A 51 -14.98 9.17 1.85
C ASP A 51 -13.88 9.42 0.82
N TYR A 52 -12.75 9.99 1.23
CA TYR A 52 -11.59 10.15 0.34
C TYR A 52 -11.04 8.79 -0.12
N VAL A 53 -10.92 7.80 0.78
CA VAL A 53 -10.51 6.44 0.38
C VAL A 53 -11.50 5.84 -0.62
N ARG A 54 -12.82 6.02 -0.41
CA ARG A 54 -13.85 5.57 -1.37
C ARG A 54 -13.68 6.22 -2.73
N GLU A 55 -13.37 7.51 -2.77
CA GLU A 55 -13.11 8.25 -4.00
C GLU A 55 -11.85 7.72 -4.73
N VAL A 56 -10.76 7.41 -3.99
CA VAL A 56 -9.56 6.79 -4.55
C VAL A 56 -9.88 5.43 -5.19
N VAL A 57 -10.64 4.59 -4.48
CA VAL A 57 -11.05 3.28 -4.99
C VAL A 57 -11.96 3.42 -6.22
N SER A 58 -12.92 4.34 -6.20
CA SER A 58 -13.81 4.60 -7.35
C SER A 58 -13.06 5.15 -8.57
N SER A 59 -11.93 5.82 -8.35
CA SER A 59 -10.99 6.26 -9.39
C SER A 59 -10.08 5.13 -9.90
N GLY A 60 -10.33 3.88 -9.48
CA GLY A 60 -9.59 2.69 -9.91
C GLY A 60 -8.39 2.31 -9.04
N GLY A 61 -8.14 3.02 -7.95
CA GLY A 61 -7.05 2.72 -7.03
C GLY A 61 -7.17 1.34 -6.37
N ASP A 62 -6.03 0.75 -5.98
CA ASP A 62 -6.02 -0.48 -5.21
C ASP A 62 -6.62 -0.24 -3.81
N PRO A 63 -7.71 -0.94 -3.42
CA PRO A 63 -8.43 -0.63 -2.20
C PRO A 63 -7.58 -0.76 -0.94
N ARG A 64 -6.82 -1.87 -0.85
CA ARG A 64 -6.00 -2.16 0.33
C ARG A 64 -4.83 -1.18 0.47
N ARG A 65 -4.18 -0.83 -0.64
CA ARG A 65 -3.09 0.16 -0.64
C ARG A 65 -3.59 1.55 -0.32
N SER A 66 -4.75 1.92 -0.86
CA SER A 66 -5.37 3.22 -0.63
C SER A 66 -5.60 3.49 0.87
N VAL A 67 -6.25 2.57 1.59
CA VAL A 67 -6.51 2.75 3.02
C VAL A 67 -5.22 2.80 3.84
N ILE A 68 -4.21 1.98 3.50
CA ILE A 68 -2.91 1.97 4.19
C ILE A 68 -2.16 3.28 3.97
N TYR A 69 -2.13 3.80 2.74
CA TYR A 69 -1.46 5.07 2.44
C TYR A 69 -2.14 6.25 3.12
N VAL A 70 -3.47 6.29 3.10
CA VAL A 70 -4.22 7.35 3.80
C VAL A 70 -3.97 7.29 5.29
N GLN A 71 -4.03 6.10 5.91
CA GLN A 71 -3.69 5.94 7.33
C GLN A 71 -2.30 6.45 7.68
N GLN A 72 -1.28 6.10 6.87
CA GLN A 72 0.13 6.33 7.20
C GLN A 72 0.61 7.75 6.88
N ALA A 73 0.14 8.34 5.77
CA ALA A 73 0.75 9.54 5.23
C ALA A 73 -0.15 10.78 5.23
N PHE A 74 -1.47 10.65 5.49
CA PHE A 74 -2.41 11.76 5.42
C PHE A 74 -2.90 12.24 6.79
N ALA A 75 -2.11 11.98 7.85
CA ALA A 75 -2.49 12.34 9.24
C ALA A 75 -2.84 13.82 9.40
N ASP A 76 -2.07 14.69 8.78
CA ASP A 76 -2.16 16.15 8.93
C ASP A 76 -3.02 16.82 7.84
N GLN A 77 -3.66 16.03 6.96
CA GLN A 77 -4.41 16.55 5.81
C GLN A 77 -5.88 16.87 6.09
N GLY A 78 -6.38 16.53 7.28
CA GLY A 78 -7.79 16.68 7.62
C GLY A 78 -8.71 15.72 6.83
N PRO A 79 -10.06 15.93 6.92
CA PRO A 79 -11.03 15.04 6.27
C PRO A 79 -10.96 15.04 4.74
N THR A 80 -10.54 16.16 4.16
CA THR A 80 -10.42 16.32 2.70
C THR A 80 -8.96 16.58 2.34
N PRO A 81 -8.18 15.54 2.01
CA PRO A 81 -6.79 15.70 1.58
C PRO A 81 -6.65 16.58 0.34
N LYS A 82 -5.52 17.30 0.24
CA LYS A 82 -5.24 18.15 -0.91
C LYS A 82 -4.90 17.39 -2.18
N VAL A 83 -4.37 16.18 -2.04
CA VAL A 83 -4.02 15.30 -3.16
C VAL A 83 -5.29 14.81 -3.83
N PRO A 84 -5.49 15.02 -5.14
CA PRO A 84 -6.64 14.47 -5.85
C PRO A 84 -6.69 12.95 -5.75
N ALA A 85 -7.87 12.38 -5.52
CA ALA A 85 -8.05 10.94 -5.34
C ALA A 85 -7.55 10.13 -6.53
N ARG A 86 -7.72 10.63 -7.76
CA ARG A 86 -7.21 10.02 -9.00
C ARG A 86 -5.68 9.87 -9.02
N ASP A 87 -4.96 10.81 -8.43
CA ASP A 87 -3.50 10.83 -8.45
C ASP A 87 -2.95 9.78 -7.45
N LEU A 88 -3.58 9.68 -6.27
CA LEU A 88 -3.29 8.59 -5.32
C LEU A 88 -3.69 7.23 -5.91
N ALA A 89 -4.81 7.13 -6.62
CA ALA A 89 -5.21 5.92 -7.32
C ALA A 89 -4.14 5.47 -8.33
N ALA A 90 -3.63 6.39 -9.15
CA ALA A 90 -2.55 6.10 -10.09
C ALA A 90 -1.29 5.57 -9.41
N LEU A 91 -0.91 6.13 -8.24
CA LEU A 91 0.23 5.63 -7.46
C LEU A 91 0.02 4.20 -6.98
N THR A 92 -1.17 3.89 -6.44
CA THR A 92 -1.49 2.53 -5.96
C THR A 92 -1.48 1.50 -7.08
N LEU A 93 -1.89 1.89 -8.30
CA LEU A 93 -1.84 1.06 -9.50
C LEU A 93 -0.40 0.80 -9.95
N LEU A 94 0.47 1.80 -9.96
CA LEU A 94 1.88 1.61 -10.29
C LEU A 94 2.56 0.60 -9.37
N GLU A 95 2.24 0.62 -8.08
CA GLU A 95 2.77 -0.36 -7.13
C GLU A 95 2.13 -1.75 -7.33
N ARG A 96 0.81 -1.84 -7.49
CA ARG A 96 0.10 -3.10 -7.74
C ARG A 96 0.63 -3.80 -8.99
N ASP A 97 0.85 -3.04 -10.05
CA ASP A 97 1.34 -3.53 -11.34
C ASP A 97 2.86 -3.75 -11.36
N ALA A 98 3.52 -3.67 -10.19
CA ALA A 98 4.96 -3.82 -10.01
C ALA A 98 5.82 -2.90 -10.88
N LYS A 99 5.28 -1.76 -11.33
CA LYS A 99 6.01 -0.73 -12.08
C LYS A 99 6.92 0.11 -11.19
N VAL A 100 6.63 0.15 -9.91
CA VAL A 100 7.47 0.73 -8.87
C VAL A 100 7.51 -0.20 -7.66
N THR A 101 8.61 -0.20 -6.93
CA THR A 101 8.74 -0.95 -5.68
C THR A 101 7.99 -0.23 -4.55
N SER A 102 7.65 -0.94 -3.47
CA SER A 102 7.00 -0.34 -2.30
C SER A 102 7.81 0.81 -1.67
N THR A 103 9.14 0.76 -1.75
CA THR A 103 9.99 1.85 -1.28
C THR A 103 9.90 3.06 -2.20
N GLN A 104 9.93 2.84 -3.52
CA GLN A 104 9.77 3.90 -4.52
C GLN A 104 8.38 4.53 -4.43
N ALA A 105 7.33 3.71 -4.24
CA ALA A 105 5.96 4.18 -4.06
C ALA A 105 5.81 5.09 -2.84
N LYS A 106 6.47 4.78 -1.71
CA LYS A 106 6.50 5.66 -0.53
C LYS A 106 7.18 7.00 -0.81
N THR A 107 8.26 6.99 -1.58
CA THR A 107 8.93 8.23 -1.98
C THR A 107 8.04 9.07 -2.89
N LEU A 108 7.39 8.44 -3.88
CA LEU A 108 6.42 9.11 -4.76
C LEU A 108 5.20 9.65 -3.99
N LEU A 109 4.76 8.93 -2.96
CA LEU A 109 3.67 9.37 -2.09
C LEU A 109 4.04 10.67 -1.36
N THR A 110 5.26 10.75 -0.83
CA THR A 110 5.76 11.99 -0.20
C THR A 110 5.80 13.13 -1.19
N ASP A 111 6.37 12.92 -2.39
CA ASP A 111 6.41 13.94 -3.44
C ASP A 111 5.01 14.40 -3.86
N LEU A 112 4.07 13.46 -3.96
CA LEU A 112 2.69 13.74 -4.34
C LEU A 112 1.98 14.60 -3.28
N ILE A 113 2.25 14.32 -1.99
CA ILE A 113 1.71 15.10 -0.87
C ILE A 113 2.32 16.50 -0.84
N ASP A 114 3.63 16.60 -1.00
CA ASP A 114 4.35 17.88 -0.98
C ASP A 114 3.93 18.78 -2.15
N ALA A 115 3.67 18.19 -3.32
CA ALA A 115 3.19 18.90 -4.49
C ALA A 115 1.67 19.21 -4.45
N GLY A 116 0.90 18.56 -3.56
CA GLY A 116 -0.55 18.66 -3.52
C GLY A 116 -1.25 17.95 -4.69
N GLY A 117 -0.61 16.98 -5.30
CA GLY A 117 -1.09 16.21 -6.46
C GLY A 117 -0.12 16.26 -7.64
N GLY A 118 -0.44 15.56 -8.73
CA GLY A 118 0.34 15.58 -9.97
C GLY A 118 0.37 14.26 -10.71
N ASP A 119 1.04 14.27 -11.86
CA ASP A 119 1.25 13.06 -12.67
C ASP A 119 2.31 12.15 -12.04
N VAL A 120 1.86 11.10 -11.39
CA VAL A 120 2.72 10.13 -10.69
C VAL A 120 3.65 9.39 -11.66
N VAL A 121 3.23 9.14 -12.90
CA VAL A 121 4.05 8.48 -13.91
C VAL A 121 5.23 9.39 -14.30
N ALA A 122 4.95 10.66 -14.53
CA ALA A 122 5.99 11.66 -14.81
C ALA A 122 6.95 11.85 -13.61
N MET A 123 6.42 11.84 -12.37
CA MET A 123 7.24 11.90 -11.16
C MET A 123 8.16 10.67 -11.03
N ALA A 124 7.65 9.47 -11.30
CA ALA A 124 8.44 8.23 -11.29
C ALA A 124 9.55 8.27 -12.34
N ALA A 125 9.23 8.68 -13.57
CA ALA A 125 10.20 8.82 -14.66
C ALA A 125 11.31 9.85 -14.32
N LYS A 126 10.93 11.00 -13.75
CA LYS A 126 11.88 12.04 -13.32
C LYS A 126 12.88 11.54 -12.28
N ARG A 127 12.44 10.61 -11.40
CA ARG A 127 13.30 9.97 -10.41
C ARG A 127 14.06 8.76 -10.95
N GLY A 128 13.82 8.33 -12.19
CA GLY A 128 14.39 7.11 -12.76
C GLY A 128 13.88 5.85 -12.06
N PHE A 129 12.66 5.89 -11.54
CA PHE A 129 11.99 4.76 -10.93
C PHE A 129 11.37 3.91 -12.05
N GLU A 130 12.12 2.92 -12.48
CA GLU A 130 11.66 1.88 -13.39
C GLU A 130 11.77 0.56 -12.66
N ALA A 131 10.70 -0.24 -12.67
CA ALA A 131 10.78 -1.61 -12.18
C ALA A 131 11.73 -2.39 -13.09
N LEU A 132 12.59 -3.19 -12.47
CA LEU A 132 13.41 -4.12 -13.22
C LEU A 132 12.50 -5.19 -13.83
N ASP A 133 12.68 -5.45 -15.12
CA ASP A 133 12.10 -6.59 -15.81
C ASP A 133 12.46 -7.90 -15.07
N THR A 134 11.55 -8.86 -15.09
CA THR A 134 11.72 -10.16 -14.39
C THR A 134 13.00 -10.86 -14.84
N GLY A 135 13.36 -10.79 -16.12
CA GLY A 135 14.58 -11.39 -16.65
C GLY A 135 15.86 -10.69 -16.13
N ALA A 136 15.83 -9.36 -16.02
CA ALA A 136 16.92 -8.62 -15.41
C ALA A 136 17.05 -8.95 -13.91
N LEU A 137 15.93 -9.12 -13.22
CA LEU A 137 15.90 -9.50 -11.81
C LEU A 137 16.45 -10.90 -11.59
N GLU A 138 16.09 -11.88 -12.43
CA GLU A 138 16.63 -13.24 -12.39
C GLU A 138 18.14 -13.26 -12.61
N SER A 139 18.64 -12.50 -13.59
CA SER A 139 20.07 -12.36 -13.85
C SER A 139 20.83 -11.78 -12.67
N MET A 140 20.24 -10.79 -11.98
CA MET A 140 20.84 -10.22 -10.77
C MET A 140 20.86 -11.20 -9.62
N VAL A 141 19.81 -12.04 -9.47
CA VAL A 141 19.77 -13.12 -8.47
C VAL A 141 20.86 -14.15 -8.75
N ASP A 142 21.04 -14.56 -10.01
CA ASP A 142 22.09 -15.52 -10.39
C ASP A 142 23.49 -14.96 -10.13
N ALA A 143 23.71 -13.70 -10.47
CA ALA A 143 24.97 -13.03 -10.16
C ALA A 143 25.25 -12.95 -8.66
N ALA A 144 24.24 -12.69 -7.83
CA ALA A 144 24.38 -12.65 -6.39
C ALA A 144 24.64 -14.04 -5.78
N ILE A 145 24.01 -15.10 -6.28
CA ILE A 145 24.29 -16.49 -5.90
C ILE A 145 25.73 -16.86 -6.23
N ALA A 146 26.21 -16.46 -7.42
CA ALA A 146 27.58 -16.71 -7.85
C ALA A 146 28.61 -15.92 -7.04
N ALA A 147 28.27 -14.71 -6.61
CA ALA A 147 29.15 -13.86 -5.80
C ALA A 147 29.26 -14.34 -4.35
N GLU A 148 28.17 -14.92 -3.80
CA GLU A 148 28.10 -15.36 -2.42
C GLU A 148 27.67 -16.85 -2.28
N PRO A 149 28.48 -17.80 -2.80
CA PRO A 149 28.12 -19.21 -2.80
C PRO A 149 27.95 -19.80 -1.38
N GLY A 150 28.68 -19.27 -0.41
CA GLY A 150 28.57 -19.69 0.98
C GLY A 150 27.23 -19.31 1.64
N ALA A 151 26.70 -18.11 1.33
CA ALA A 151 25.37 -17.69 1.78
C ALA A 151 24.26 -18.53 1.10
N TRP A 152 24.43 -18.83 -0.19
CA TRP A 152 23.50 -19.66 -0.93
C TRP A 152 23.45 -21.09 -0.36
N GLN A 153 24.59 -21.73 -0.10
CA GLN A 153 24.65 -23.06 0.50
C GLN A 153 23.99 -23.11 1.88
N LYS A 154 24.22 -22.12 2.74
CA LYS A 154 23.57 -22.02 4.05
C LYS A 154 22.05 -21.87 3.91
N TYR A 155 21.60 -21.06 2.96
CA TYR A 155 20.17 -20.92 2.69
C TYR A 155 19.55 -22.23 2.19
N CYS A 156 20.22 -22.97 1.29
CA CYS A 156 19.79 -24.30 0.84
C CYS A 156 19.76 -25.33 2.00
N ALA A 157 20.69 -25.21 2.96
CA ALA A 157 20.75 -26.06 4.15
C ALA A 157 19.65 -25.71 5.20
N GLY A 158 18.86 -24.66 5.00
CA GLY A 158 17.74 -24.29 5.89
C GLY A 158 17.98 -23.09 6.79
N GLU A 159 19.12 -22.41 6.67
CA GLU A 159 19.38 -21.18 7.43
C GLU A 159 18.64 -19.98 6.80
N GLU A 160 17.45 -19.65 7.31
CA GLU A 160 16.65 -18.51 6.82
C GLU A 160 17.37 -17.16 6.94
N LYS A 161 18.30 -17.01 7.90
CA LYS A 161 19.08 -15.77 8.05
C LYS A 161 19.97 -15.49 6.83
N ALA A 162 20.42 -16.53 6.14
CA ALA A 162 21.24 -16.39 4.93
C ALA A 162 20.44 -15.77 3.76
N LEU A 163 19.11 -15.95 3.72
CA LEU A 163 18.23 -15.30 2.76
C LEU A 163 18.34 -13.76 2.87
N GLY A 164 18.35 -13.22 4.09
CA GLY A 164 18.46 -11.78 4.32
C GLY A 164 19.76 -11.20 3.76
N ALA A 165 20.89 -11.92 3.85
CA ALA A 165 22.17 -11.49 3.28
C ALA A 165 22.12 -11.43 1.74
N LEU A 166 21.57 -12.48 1.10
CA LEU A 166 21.40 -12.52 -0.36
C LEU A 166 20.47 -11.41 -0.87
N VAL A 167 19.30 -11.23 -0.22
CA VAL A 167 18.37 -10.15 -0.56
C VAL A 167 19.04 -8.79 -0.39
N GLY A 168 19.78 -8.58 0.71
CA GLY A 168 20.52 -7.35 0.96
C GLY A 168 21.58 -7.04 -0.11
N ALA A 169 22.33 -8.04 -0.55
CA ALA A 169 23.31 -7.90 -1.63
C ALA A 169 22.64 -7.50 -2.95
N ILE A 170 21.50 -8.14 -3.32
CA ILE A 170 20.73 -7.83 -4.52
C ILE A 170 20.14 -6.42 -4.45
N MET A 171 19.55 -6.06 -3.30
CA MET A 171 19.01 -4.71 -3.10
C MET A 171 20.07 -3.63 -3.23
N LYS A 172 21.28 -3.89 -2.73
CA LYS A 172 22.43 -2.97 -2.84
C LYS A 172 22.90 -2.85 -4.29
N SER A 173 23.06 -3.98 -5.00
CA SER A 173 23.51 -3.99 -6.40
C SER A 173 22.49 -3.35 -7.35
N SER A 174 21.19 -3.52 -7.09
CA SER A 174 20.09 -2.92 -7.86
C SER A 174 19.86 -1.43 -7.55
N LYS A 175 20.59 -0.86 -6.56
CA LYS A 175 20.39 0.52 -6.07
C LYS A 175 18.92 0.78 -5.67
N GLY A 176 18.24 -0.22 -5.09
CA GLY A 176 16.85 -0.13 -4.67
C GLY A 176 15.80 -0.28 -5.80
N LYS A 177 16.22 -0.65 -7.01
CA LYS A 177 15.31 -0.92 -8.15
C LYS A 177 14.66 -2.30 -8.08
N ALA A 178 15.26 -3.25 -7.35
CA ALA A 178 14.68 -4.58 -7.14
C ALA A 178 13.59 -4.56 -6.07
N ASP A 179 12.49 -5.29 -6.28
CA ASP A 179 11.52 -5.56 -5.23
C ASP A 179 11.99 -6.73 -4.35
N GLY A 180 12.15 -6.48 -3.05
CA GLY A 180 12.60 -7.49 -2.10
C GLY A 180 11.69 -8.72 -2.04
N LYS A 181 10.37 -8.56 -2.27
CA LYS A 181 9.43 -9.69 -2.33
C LYS A 181 9.64 -10.53 -3.58
N ALA A 182 9.80 -9.90 -4.74
CA ALA A 182 10.08 -10.58 -5.99
C ALA A 182 11.42 -11.32 -5.93
N VAL A 183 12.47 -10.68 -5.40
CA VAL A 183 13.78 -11.31 -5.15
C VAL A 183 13.64 -12.54 -4.26
N THR A 184 12.91 -12.43 -3.16
CA THR A 184 12.67 -13.55 -2.23
C THR A 184 11.94 -14.70 -2.94
N ALA A 185 10.90 -14.41 -3.71
CA ALA A 185 10.15 -15.43 -4.46
C ALA A 185 11.05 -16.16 -5.48
N ILE A 186 11.93 -15.44 -6.20
CA ILE A 186 12.88 -16.05 -7.14
C ILE A 186 13.89 -16.94 -6.39
N LEU A 187 14.47 -16.48 -5.27
CA LEU A 187 15.39 -17.27 -4.45
C LEU A 187 14.73 -18.53 -3.90
N GLN A 188 13.47 -18.44 -3.47
CA GLN A 188 12.69 -19.60 -3.01
C GLN A 188 12.44 -20.60 -4.16
N SER A 189 12.07 -20.12 -5.35
CA SER A 189 11.85 -20.99 -6.51
C SER A 189 13.12 -21.70 -6.98
N LYS A 190 14.29 -21.04 -6.86
CA LYS A 190 15.60 -21.62 -7.20
C LYS A 190 16.07 -22.62 -6.14
N ARG A 191 15.71 -22.45 -4.87
CA ARG A 191 15.98 -23.43 -3.81
C ARG A 191 15.16 -24.72 -3.97
N ALA A 192 13.94 -24.62 -4.48
CA ALA A 192 13.04 -25.77 -4.66
C ALA A 192 13.38 -26.67 -5.87
N LYS A 193 14.30 -26.23 -6.73
CA LYS A 193 14.84 -26.99 -7.87
C LYS A 193 16.13 -27.67 -7.49
#